data_cfefe83f94fe05dcf7664b0e7a641186
#
_entry.id   cfefe83f94fe05dcf7664b0e7a641186
#
_cell.length_a   1.000
_cell.length_b   1.000
_cell.length_c   1.000
_cell.angle_alpha   90.00
_cell.angle_beta   90.00
_cell.angle_gamma   90.00
#
_symmetry.space_group_name_H-M   'P 1'
#
loop_
_entity.id
_entity.type
_entity.pdbx_description
1 polymer ?
#
loop_
_entity_poly.entity_id
_entity_poly.type
_entity_poly.pdbx_seq_one_letter_code
_entity_poly.pdbx_strand_id
1 'polypeptide(L)'
;MKILYVEDNEDNIYMLRSRLARAGYTVVIATDGAQGVAMAASERPDLVLMDLSLPGLDGWEAARRIKTAPETSRIPIIALTAHAMPGDQEKALAAGCDDFDTKPVELQRLLGKIRALAPAGRTP
;
A
#
# COMPACT_ATOMS: atom_id res chain seq x y z
N MET A 1 -6.12 7.15 11.34
CA MET A 1 -6.17 6.10 10.30
C MET A 1 -4.83 5.38 10.25
N LYS A 2 -4.87 4.05 10.22
CA LYS A 2 -3.66 3.22 10.20
C LYS A 2 -3.36 2.76 8.78
N ILE A 3 -2.13 2.98 8.33
CA ILE A 3 -1.65 2.57 7.01
C ILE A 3 -0.59 1.48 7.18
N LEU A 4 -0.74 0.37 6.47
CA LEU A 4 0.31 -0.63 6.35
C LEU A 4 1.12 -0.31 5.08
N TYR A 5 2.41 -0.04 5.26
CA TYR A 5 3.30 0.25 4.14
C TYR A 5 4.25 -0.93 3.95
N VAL A 6 4.16 -1.57 2.79
CA VAL A 6 4.96 -2.76 2.47
C VAL A 6 6.09 -2.32 1.53
N GLU A 7 7.32 -2.31 2.05
CA GLU A 7 8.50 -1.78 1.37
C GLU A 7 9.75 -2.38 2.01
N ASP A 8 10.74 -2.74 1.21
CA ASP A 8 11.99 -3.32 1.72
C ASP A 8 13.16 -2.32 1.78
N ASN A 9 13.07 -1.18 1.13
CA ASN A 9 14.13 -0.18 1.10
C ASN A 9 14.02 0.76 2.30
N GLU A 10 15.07 0.78 3.15
CA GLU A 10 15.06 1.57 4.38
C GLU A 10 14.91 3.07 4.15
N ASP A 11 15.54 3.61 3.11
CA ASP A 11 15.43 5.03 2.81
C ASP A 11 14.02 5.42 2.38
N ASN A 12 13.39 4.59 1.56
CA ASN A 12 12.01 4.81 1.14
C ASN A 12 11.06 4.73 2.33
N ILE A 13 11.26 3.75 3.21
CA ILE A 13 10.47 3.59 4.42
C ILE A 13 10.57 4.84 5.29
N TYR A 14 11.79 5.29 5.57
CA TYR A 14 12.01 6.47 6.42
C TYR A 14 11.33 7.71 5.84
N MET A 15 11.55 7.98 4.55
CA MET A 15 11.00 9.18 3.91
C MET A 15 9.48 9.19 3.95
N LEU A 16 8.85 8.12 3.46
CA LEU A 16 7.40 8.12 3.34
C LEU A 16 6.71 7.99 4.69
N ARG A 17 7.24 7.14 5.57
CA ARG A 17 6.70 6.99 6.91
C ARG A 17 6.68 8.32 7.66
N SER A 18 7.79 9.07 7.60
CA SER A 18 7.89 10.37 8.27
C SER A 18 6.86 11.36 7.73
N ARG A 19 6.70 11.40 6.41
CA ARG A 19 5.75 12.31 5.76
C ARG A 19 4.30 11.96 6.07
N LEU A 20 3.97 10.68 6.07
CA LEU A 20 2.62 10.22 6.41
C LEU A 20 2.30 10.47 7.88
N ALA A 21 3.28 10.26 8.76
CA ALA A 21 3.10 10.54 10.18
C ALA A 21 2.80 12.02 10.42
N ARG A 22 3.48 12.91 9.71
CA ARG A 22 3.22 14.37 9.79
C ARG A 22 1.84 14.72 9.28
N ALA A 23 1.30 13.94 8.36
CA ALA A 23 -0.05 14.16 7.83
C ALA A 23 -1.14 13.59 8.76
N GLY A 24 -0.75 12.98 9.88
CA GLY A 24 -1.71 12.48 10.88
C GLY A 24 -2.00 10.99 10.80
N TYR A 25 -1.28 10.24 9.95
CA TYR A 25 -1.49 8.80 9.83
C TYR A 25 -0.58 8.01 10.75
N THR A 26 -1.09 6.89 11.27
CA THR A 26 -0.27 5.88 11.96
C THR A 26 0.22 4.90 10.90
N VAL A 27 1.54 4.67 10.83
CA VAL A 27 2.12 3.81 9.80
C VAL A 27 2.78 2.60 10.44
N VAL A 28 2.41 1.41 9.99
CA VAL A 28 3.09 0.16 10.34
C VAL A 28 3.79 -0.37 9.09
N ILE A 29 4.93 -1.03 9.29
CA ILE A 29 5.83 -1.39 8.19
C ILE A 29 5.93 -2.91 8.08
N ALA A 30 5.79 -3.41 6.84
CA ALA A 30 6.17 -4.76 6.47
C ALA A 30 7.30 -4.66 5.45
N THR A 31 8.29 -5.54 5.54
CA THR A 31 9.49 -5.45 4.70
C THR A 31 9.53 -6.47 3.56
N ASP A 32 8.53 -7.32 3.47
CA ASP A 32 8.35 -8.21 2.31
C ASP A 32 6.86 -8.52 2.12
N GLY A 33 6.55 -9.20 1.01
CA GLY A 33 5.17 -9.49 0.65
C GLY A 33 4.48 -10.43 1.63
N ALA A 34 5.17 -11.46 2.10
CA ALA A 34 4.60 -12.41 3.04
C ALA A 34 4.26 -11.74 4.38
N GLN A 35 5.17 -10.89 4.87
CA GLN A 35 4.93 -10.11 6.07
C GLN A 35 3.76 -9.15 5.87
N GLY A 36 3.66 -8.54 4.69
CA GLY A 36 2.55 -7.66 4.34
C GLY A 36 1.20 -8.36 4.41
N VAL A 37 1.10 -9.58 3.86
CA VAL A 37 -0.12 -10.36 3.93
C VAL A 37 -0.49 -10.68 5.38
N ALA A 38 0.49 -11.13 6.17
CA ALA A 38 0.26 -11.47 7.58
C ALA A 38 -0.17 -10.24 8.39
N MET A 39 0.49 -9.10 8.19
CA MET A 39 0.18 -7.88 8.92
C MET A 39 -1.14 -7.24 8.49
N ALA A 40 -1.56 -7.42 7.24
CA ALA A 40 -2.88 -6.97 6.83
C ALA A 40 -3.98 -7.61 7.68
N ALA A 41 -3.80 -8.89 8.03
CA ALA A 41 -4.75 -9.59 8.89
C ALA A 41 -4.59 -9.22 10.36
N SER A 42 -3.35 -9.13 10.87
CA SER A 42 -3.09 -8.92 12.30
C SER A 42 -3.25 -7.46 12.74
N GLU A 43 -2.82 -6.51 11.91
CA GLU A 43 -2.85 -5.09 12.25
C GLU A 43 -4.17 -4.40 11.87
N ARG A 44 -4.93 -5.02 10.98
CA ARG A 44 -6.19 -4.47 10.48
C ARG A 44 -6.07 -3.02 10.03
N PRO A 45 -5.14 -2.73 9.09
CA PRO A 45 -4.97 -1.36 8.62
C PRO A 45 -6.20 -0.87 7.86
N ASP A 46 -6.34 0.44 7.79
CA ASP A 46 -7.40 1.06 7.01
C ASP A 46 -7.05 1.14 5.53
N LEU A 47 -5.77 1.02 5.20
CA LEU A 47 -5.27 1.10 3.83
C LEU A 47 -3.88 0.47 3.76
N VAL A 48 -3.55 -0.13 2.61
CA VAL A 48 -2.24 -0.71 2.35
C VAL A 48 -1.57 0.05 1.20
N LEU A 49 -0.32 0.45 1.41
CA LEU A 49 0.57 0.91 0.34
C LEU A 49 1.50 -0.26 0.01
N MET A 50 1.43 -0.77 -1.21
CA MET A 50 2.13 -1.98 -1.61
C MET A 50 3.17 -1.70 -2.68
N ASP A 51 4.45 -1.84 -2.33
CA ASP A 51 5.52 -1.80 -3.34
C ASP A 51 5.44 -3.06 -4.19
N LEU A 52 5.50 -2.89 -5.51
CA LEU A 52 5.40 -4.01 -6.45
C LEU A 52 6.74 -4.73 -6.68
N SER A 53 7.86 -4.12 -6.25
CA SER A 53 9.21 -4.65 -6.50
C SER A 53 9.80 -5.32 -5.26
N LEU A 54 9.01 -6.13 -4.55
CA LEU A 54 9.44 -6.76 -3.30
C LEU A 54 10.22 -8.05 -3.57
N PRO A 55 11.18 -8.40 -2.67
CA PRO A 55 11.83 -9.70 -2.73
C PRO A 55 10.88 -10.82 -2.32
N GLY A 56 11.15 -12.04 -2.79
CA GLY A 56 10.35 -13.22 -2.45
C GLY A 56 8.95 -13.14 -3.03
N LEU A 57 7.93 -13.14 -2.17
CA LEU A 57 6.55 -12.95 -2.62
C LEU A 57 6.38 -11.53 -3.13
N ASP A 58 6.15 -11.37 -4.43
CA ASP A 58 6.08 -10.05 -5.04
C ASP A 58 4.80 -9.30 -4.64
N GLY A 59 4.80 -7.99 -4.91
CA GLY A 59 3.69 -7.13 -4.53
C GLY A 59 2.37 -7.46 -5.22
N TRP A 60 2.42 -7.96 -6.46
CA TRP A 60 1.22 -8.38 -7.20
C TRP A 60 0.51 -9.53 -6.49
N GLU A 61 1.28 -10.56 -6.11
CA GLU A 61 0.73 -11.73 -5.45
C GLU A 61 0.31 -11.41 -4.02
N ALA A 62 1.08 -10.57 -3.32
CA ALA A 62 0.71 -10.13 -1.98
C ALA A 62 -0.64 -9.37 -2.02
N ALA A 63 -0.82 -8.45 -2.96
CA ALA A 63 -2.07 -7.72 -3.13
C ALA A 63 -3.23 -8.68 -3.40
N ARG A 64 -3.03 -9.64 -4.29
CA ARG A 64 -4.05 -10.64 -4.61
C ARG A 64 -4.48 -11.42 -3.38
N ARG A 65 -3.52 -11.88 -2.57
CA ARG A 65 -3.81 -12.63 -1.35
C ARG A 65 -4.60 -11.81 -0.35
N ILE A 66 -4.25 -10.54 -0.18
CA ILE A 66 -4.99 -9.64 0.72
C ILE A 66 -6.42 -9.46 0.21
N LYS A 67 -6.61 -9.26 -1.09
CA LYS A 67 -7.94 -8.98 -1.66
C LYS A 67 -8.82 -10.22 -1.77
N THR A 68 -8.25 -11.42 -1.71
CA THR A 68 -9.04 -12.65 -1.79
C THR A 68 -9.35 -13.28 -0.44
N ALA A 69 -8.62 -12.91 0.62
CA ALA A 69 -8.90 -13.40 1.97
C ALA A 69 -10.11 -12.65 2.57
N PRO A 70 -11.10 -13.37 3.12
CA PRO A 70 -12.32 -12.71 3.62
C PRO A 70 -12.07 -11.63 4.66
N GLU A 71 -11.11 -11.82 5.54
CA GLU A 71 -10.82 -10.88 6.64
C GLU A 71 -10.09 -9.62 6.18
N THR A 72 -9.51 -9.61 4.97
CA THR A 72 -8.74 -8.47 4.47
C THR A 72 -9.23 -7.93 3.13
N SER A 73 -10.22 -8.58 2.51
CA SER A 73 -10.67 -8.25 1.15
C SER A 73 -11.17 -6.82 1.00
N ARG A 74 -11.64 -6.19 2.07
CA ARG A 74 -12.19 -4.83 2.03
C ARG A 74 -11.15 -3.75 2.23
N ILE A 75 -9.91 -4.11 2.60
CA ILE A 75 -8.85 -3.13 2.83
C ILE A 75 -8.41 -2.57 1.48
N PRO A 76 -8.50 -1.26 1.24
CA PRO A 76 -8.04 -0.68 -0.02
C PRO A 76 -6.52 -0.78 -0.13
N ILE A 77 -6.04 -1.04 -1.36
CA ILE A 77 -4.61 -1.17 -1.65
C ILE A 77 -4.26 -0.18 -2.75
N ILE A 78 -3.23 0.63 -2.50
CA ILE A 78 -2.59 1.47 -3.51
C ILE A 78 -1.26 0.83 -3.87
N ALA A 79 -1.09 0.43 -5.13
CA ALA A 79 0.16 -0.14 -5.61
C ALA A 79 1.16 0.97 -5.93
N LEU A 80 2.43 0.77 -5.54
CA LEU A 80 3.51 1.71 -5.83
C LEU A 80 4.54 1.01 -6.70
N THR A 81 4.97 1.65 -7.80
CA THR A 81 5.97 1.10 -8.70
C THR A 81 7.03 2.13 -9.06
N ALA A 82 8.28 1.67 -9.20
CA ALA A 82 9.37 2.51 -9.70
C ALA A 82 9.32 2.65 -11.23
N HIS A 83 8.61 1.76 -11.91
CA HIS A 83 8.57 1.71 -13.36
C HIS A 83 7.13 1.66 -13.84
N ALA A 84 6.66 2.78 -14.41
CA ALA A 84 5.32 2.85 -15.00
C ALA A 84 5.36 2.33 -16.43
N MET A 85 5.45 1.00 -16.57
CA MET A 85 5.42 0.36 -17.89
C MET A 85 4.00 0.31 -18.44
N PRO A 86 3.83 0.34 -19.76
CA PRO A 86 2.51 0.13 -20.34
C PRO A 86 1.90 -1.18 -19.83
N GLY A 87 0.66 -1.11 -19.36
CA GLY A 87 -0.04 -2.28 -18.82
C GLY A 87 0.12 -2.50 -17.33
N ASP A 88 1.02 -1.79 -16.66
CA ASP A 88 1.22 -1.97 -15.21
C ASP A 88 -0.01 -1.56 -14.41
N GLN A 89 -0.70 -0.50 -14.82
CA GLN A 89 -1.90 -0.06 -14.14
C GLN A 89 -3.01 -1.11 -14.25
N GLU A 90 -3.23 -1.64 -15.45
CA GLU A 90 -4.22 -2.72 -15.64
C GLU A 90 -3.86 -3.96 -14.83
N LYS A 91 -2.58 -4.27 -14.73
CA LYS A 91 -2.08 -5.40 -13.98
C LYS A 91 -2.35 -5.24 -12.49
N ALA A 92 -2.11 -4.03 -11.96
CA ALA A 92 -2.41 -3.71 -10.57
C ALA A 92 -3.90 -3.85 -10.27
N LEU A 93 -4.74 -3.31 -11.13
CA LEU A 93 -6.19 -3.42 -10.98
C LEU A 93 -6.66 -4.88 -11.09
N ALA A 94 -6.06 -5.66 -12.00
CA ALA A 94 -6.39 -7.08 -12.14
C ALA A 94 -5.99 -7.89 -10.91
N ALA A 95 -4.96 -7.46 -10.17
CA ALA A 95 -4.57 -8.09 -8.91
C ALA A 95 -5.47 -7.65 -7.74
N GLY A 96 -6.41 -6.73 -7.96
CA GLY A 96 -7.35 -6.27 -6.97
C GLY A 96 -6.96 -4.97 -6.28
N CYS A 97 -5.88 -4.30 -6.72
CA CYS A 97 -5.50 -3.00 -6.17
C CYS A 97 -6.56 -1.96 -6.53
N ASP A 98 -6.82 -1.05 -5.60
CA ASP A 98 -7.85 -0.03 -5.76
C ASP A 98 -7.31 1.21 -6.47
N ASP A 99 -6.01 1.44 -6.41
CA ASP A 99 -5.35 2.53 -7.11
C ASP A 99 -3.88 2.19 -7.34
N PHE A 100 -3.18 3.08 -8.01
CA PHE A 100 -1.82 2.86 -8.48
C PHE A 100 -1.09 4.21 -8.46
N ASP A 101 0.17 4.21 -8.07
CA ASP A 101 0.99 5.41 -8.14
C ASP A 101 2.44 5.03 -8.47
N THR A 102 3.22 6.02 -8.87
CA THR A 102 4.60 5.82 -9.31
C THR A 102 5.58 6.42 -8.32
N LYS A 103 6.78 5.83 -8.28
CA LYS A 103 7.92 6.39 -7.55
C LYS A 103 8.75 7.26 -8.49
N PRO A 104 9.39 8.31 -8.01
CA PRO A 104 9.33 8.80 -6.63
C PRO A 104 7.95 9.30 -6.26
N VAL A 105 7.60 9.10 -4.98
CA VAL A 105 6.27 9.49 -4.49
C VAL A 105 6.13 11.00 -4.50
N GLU A 106 5.07 11.50 -5.16
CA GLU A 106 4.66 12.89 -5.03
C GLU A 106 3.63 12.93 -3.90
N LEU A 107 3.99 13.54 -2.77
CA LEU A 107 3.22 13.41 -1.53
C LEU A 107 1.78 13.88 -1.66
N GLN A 108 1.56 15.05 -2.27
CA GLN A 108 0.21 15.61 -2.35
C GLN A 108 -0.71 14.74 -3.21
N ARG A 109 -0.17 14.18 -4.29
CA ARG A 109 -0.92 13.26 -5.15
C ARG A 109 -1.27 11.99 -4.38
N LEU A 110 -0.30 11.41 -3.65
CA LEU A 110 -0.54 10.21 -2.86
C LEU A 110 -1.55 10.46 -1.74
N LEU A 111 -1.44 11.58 -1.03
CA LEU A 111 -2.39 11.93 0.02
C LEU A 111 -3.82 12.06 -0.53
N GLY A 112 -3.96 12.62 -1.73
CA GLY A 112 -5.26 12.70 -2.40
C GLY A 112 -5.86 11.32 -2.66
N LYS A 113 -5.06 10.38 -3.12
CA LYS A 113 -5.49 9.01 -3.36
C LYS A 113 -5.86 8.30 -2.07
N ILE A 114 -5.07 8.49 -1.02
CA ILE A 114 -5.35 7.92 0.30
C ILE A 114 -6.70 8.43 0.81
N ARG A 115 -6.93 9.75 0.75
CA ARG A 115 -8.20 10.34 1.20
C ARG A 115 -9.39 9.81 0.41
N ALA A 116 -9.22 9.62 -0.90
CA ALA A 116 -10.28 9.12 -1.76
C ALA A 116 -10.70 7.68 -1.40
N LEU A 117 -9.76 6.89 -0.89
CA LEU A 117 -10.01 5.49 -0.52
C LEU A 117 -10.26 5.31 0.98
N ALA A 118 -10.07 6.34 1.78
CA ALA A 118 -10.25 6.23 3.23
C ALA A 118 -11.69 5.85 3.58
N PRO A 119 -11.88 4.98 4.59
CA PRO A 119 -13.23 4.68 5.06
C PRO A 119 -13.94 5.93 5.55
N ALA A 120 -15.26 5.99 5.36
CA ALA A 120 -16.07 7.14 5.76
C ALA A 120 -15.87 7.44 7.25
N GLY A 121 -15.62 8.72 7.58
CA GLY A 121 -15.40 9.15 8.95
C GLY A 121 -14.00 8.89 9.49
N ARG A 122 -13.09 8.32 8.71
CA ARG A 122 -11.73 8.02 9.12
C ARG A 122 -10.74 8.93 8.40
N THR A 123 -10.72 10.19 8.78
CA THR A 123 -9.74 11.15 8.28
C THR A 123 -8.62 11.32 9.30
N PRO A 124 -7.40 11.67 8.84
CA PRO A 124 -6.31 11.95 9.78
C PRO A 124 -6.59 13.18 10.62
#